data_7ab560c4f6b535e4fafa77228e44815b
#
_entry.id   7ab560c4f6b535e4fafa77228e44815b
#
_cell.length_a   1.000
_cell.length_b   1.000
_cell.length_c   1.000
_cell.angle_alpha   90.00
_cell.angle_beta   90.00
_cell.angle_gamma   90.00
#
_symmetry.space_group_name_H-M   'P 1'
#
loop_
_entity.id
_entity.type
_entity.pdbx_description
1 polymer ?
#
loop_
_entity_poly.entity_id
_entity_poly.type
_entity_poly.pdbx_seq_one_letter_code
_entity_poly.pdbx_strand_id
1 'polypeptide(L)'
;LIRTFPKHEKKLRFYIRVMRKIGEGFDRSSMNLGQGSAFARSSDAAKKEGWAMPFFMMPHAAFLASCGFDPKTLLALSVQDGALASTPLELPVGMAAIFLQDYVGGGAWYPKGGGQMFSAGFAEVIESHGGTILTNTEVEKIIVEGGAVKGVKLKGGEALSAPVVVSGGDIKRTYEDLVGRDGMTDSMAKKVDRMKMSTPLINAFFSVKQDLRKSDNS
;
A
#
# COMPACT_ATOMS: atom_id res chain seq x y z
N LEU A 1 20.64 -7.32 11.73
CA LEU A 1 20.24 -6.36 12.78
C LEU A 1 21.03 -6.58 14.10
N ILE A 2 20.96 -7.76 14.73
CA ILE A 2 21.65 -8.01 16.03
C ILE A 2 23.16 -7.86 15.88
N ARG A 3 23.78 -8.38 14.81
CA ARG A 3 25.22 -8.18 14.55
C ARG A 3 25.58 -6.71 14.32
N THR A 4 24.70 -5.94 13.72
CA THR A 4 24.91 -4.51 13.43
C THR A 4 24.71 -3.65 14.68
N PHE A 5 23.76 -4.03 15.54
CA PHE A 5 23.38 -3.28 16.74
C PHE A 5 23.46 -4.17 18.01
N PRO A 6 24.63 -4.70 18.39
CA PRO A 6 24.75 -5.67 19.48
C PRO A 6 24.32 -5.11 20.84
N LYS A 7 24.47 -3.81 21.07
CA LYS A 7 24.03 -3.13 22.30
C LYS A 7 22.52 -3.22 22.55
N HIS A 8 21.73 -3.45 21.49
CA HIS A 8 20.26 -3.51 21.53
C HIS A 8 19.70 -4.93 21.36
N GLU A 9 20.51 -5.97 21.51
CA GLU A 9 20.07 -7.35 21.23
C GLU A 9 18.74 -7.72 21.88
N LYS A 10 18.60 -7.51 23.21
CA LYS A 10 17.36 -7.85 23.94
C LYS A 10 16.15 -7.07 23.42
N LYS A 11 16.34 -5.78 23.14
CA LYS A 11 15.30 -4.89 22.58
C LYS A 11 14.90 -5.29 21.17
N LEU A 12 15.87 -5.62 20.32
CA LEU A 12 15.66 -6.10 18.97
C LEU A 12 14.92 -7.44 18.95
N ARG A 13 15.26 -8.37 19.84
CA ARG A 13 14.52 -9.62 19.97
C ARG A 13 13.06 -9.41 20.38
N PHE A 14 12.80 -8.47 21.29
CA PHE A 14 11.43 -8.09 21.64
C PHE A 14 10.70 -7.45 20.46
N TYR A 15 11.30 -6.46 19.82
CA TYR A 15 10.76 -5.80 18.61
C TYR A 15 10.38 -6.82 17.54
N ILE A 16 11.33 -7.67 17.13
CA ILE A 16 11.11 -8.70 16.10
C ILE A 16 10.00 -9.66 16.51
N ARG A 17 9.91 -10.03 17.79
CA ARG A 17 8.84 -10.90 18.29
C ARG A 17 7.46 -10.26 18.12
N VAL A 18 7.31 -8.98 18.47
CA VAL A 18 6.05 -8.23 18.30
C VAL A 18 5.69 -8.16 16.82
N MET A 19 6.62 -7.70 15.98
CA MET A 19 6.40 -7.55 14.53
C MET A 19 5.99 -8.88 13.88
N ARG A 20 6.72 -9.95 14.17
CA ARG A 20 6.42 -11.28 13.64
C ARG A 20 5.04 -11.77 14.09
N LYS A 21 4.69 -11.59 15.36
CA LYS A 21 3.40 -12.04 15.89
C LYS A 21 2.21 -11.34 15.24
N ILE A 22 2.34 -10.05 15.02
CA ILE A 22 1.30 -9.26 14.32
C ILE A 22 1.22 -9.71 12.85
N GLY A 23 2.34 -9.83 12.15
CA GLY A 23 2.39 -10.25 10.75
C GLY A 23 1.82 -11.66 10.53
N GLU A 24 2.25 -12.65 11.32
CA GLU A 24 1.72 -14.03 11.27
C GLU A 24 0.22 -14.09 11.60
N GLY A 25 -0.25 -13.24 12.51
CA GLY A 25 -1.68 -13.14 12.85
C GLY A 25 -2.50 -12.61 11.67
N PHE A 26 -1.96 -11.65 10.93
CA PHE A 26 -2.60 -11.12 9.72
C PHE A 26 -2.62 -12.16 8.59
N ASP A 27 -1.51 -12.83 8.29
CA ASP A 27 -1.42 -13.86 7.26
C ASP A 27 -2.46 -14.96 7.49
N ARG A 28 -2.57 -15.44 8.71
CA ARG A 28 -3.59 -16.45 9.06
C ARG A 28 -5.02 -15.96 8.88
N SER A 29 -5.27 -14.67 9.13
CA SER A 29 -6.60 -14.10 8.93
C SER A 29 -6.89 -13.79 7.47
N SER A 30 -5.88 -13.45 6.67
CA SER A 30 -6.01 -13.19 5.24
C SER A 30 -6.20 -14.47 4.42
N MET A 31 -5.57 -15.58 4.79
CA MET A 31 -5.79 -16.88 4.15
C MET A 31 -7.23 -17.42 4.29
N ASN A 32 -7.98 -16.90 5.25
CA ASN A 32 -9.39 -17.18 5.44
C ASN A 32 -10.33 -16.17 4.74
N LEU A 33 -9.85 -15.48 3.72
CA LEU A 33 -10.66 -14.60 2.87
C LEU A 33 -11.80 -15.43 2.22
N GLY A 34 -13.02 -15.16 2.65
CA GLY A 34 -14.22 -15.93 2.23
C GLY A 34 -14.95 -16.65 3.37
N GLN A 35 -14.33 -16.82 4.53
CA GLN A 35 -14.97 -17.40 5.70
C GLN A 35 -15.23 -16.35 6.79
N GLY A 36 -16.48 -15.95 6.96
CA GLY A 36 -16.90 -15.02 8.02
C GLY A 36 -16.66 -13.52 7.70
N SER A 37 -17.21 -12.66 8.55
CA SER A 37 -17.06 -11.22 8.43
C SER A 37 -15.62 -10.75 8.76
N ALA A 38 -15.24 -9.56 8.27
CA ALA A 38 -13.96 -8.94 8.63
C ALA A 38 -13.80 -8.77 10.15
N PHE A 39 -14.89 -8.52 10.86
CA PHE A 39 -14.90 -8.42 12.31
C PHE A 39 -14.61 -9.76 13.00
N ALA A 40 -15.17 -10.89 12.51
CA ALA A 40 -14.88 -12.22 13.06
C ALA A 40 -13.41 -12.59 12.88
N ARG A 41 -12.83 -12.30 11.70
CA ARG A 41 -11.41 -12.53 11.43
C ARG A 41 -10.49 -11.72 12.33
N SER A 42 -10.78 -10.43 12.52
CA SER A 42 -9.98 -9.56 13.40
C SER A 42 -10.11 -9.98 14.87
N SER A 43 -11.29 -10.44 15.31
CA SER A 43 -11.48 -10.94 16.68
C SER A 43 -10.72 -12.23 16.96
N ASP A 44 -10.62 -13.13 15.98
CA ASP A 44 -9.85 -14.37 16.10
C ASP A 44 -8.35 -14.12 16.13
N ALA A 45 -7.84 -13.21 15.32
CA ALA A 45 -6.46 -12.76 15.39
C ALA A 45 -6.14 -12.13 16.76
N ALA A 46 -7.04 -11.28 17.27
CA ALA A 46 -6.91 -10.66 18.59
C ALA A 46 -6.89 -11.68 19.74
N LYS A 47 -7.70 -12.73 19.67
CA LYS A 47 -7.72 -13.81 20.69
C LYS A 47 -6.41 -14.62 20.70
N LYS A 48 -5.84 -14.90 19.53
CA LYS A 48 -4.62 -15.73 19.40
C LYS A 48 -3.33 -14.95 19.68
N GLU A 49 -3.30 -13.67 19.31
CA GLU A 49 -2.11 -12.81 19.42
C GLU A 49 -2.33 -11.63 20.37
N GLY A 50 -3.25 -11.80 21.34
CA GLY A 50 -3.78 -10.73 22.20
C GLY A 50 -2.75 -9.88 22.91
N TRP A 51 -1.59 -10.44 23.30
CA TRP A 51 -0.53 -9.67 23.94
C TRP A 51 0.16 -8.65 23.02
N ALA A 52 0.17 -8.88 21.68
CA ALA A 52 0.77 -7.98 20.70
C ALA A 52 -0.24 -6.95 20.15
N MET A 53 -1.53 -7.20 20.29
CA MET A 53 -2.60 -6.33 19.76
C MET A 53 -2.58 -4.88 20.30
N PRO A 54 -2.23 -4.60 21.55
CA PRO A 54 -2.13 -3.22 22.02
C PRO A 54 -1.16 -2.36 21.21
N PHE A 55 -0.16 -2.96 20.58
CA PHE A 55 0.80 -2.25 19.73
C PHE A 55 0.28 -2.01 18.32
N PHE A 56 -0.75 -2.72 17.86
CA PHE A 56 -1.18 -2.73 16.46
C PHE A 56 -1.48 -1.33 15.90
N MET A 57 -2.21 -0.52 16.61
CA MET A 57 -2.59 0.84 16.21
C MET A 57 -1.62 1.93 16.67
N MET A 58 -0.58 1.55 17.43
CA MET A 58 0.44 2.50 17.89
C MET A 58 1.25 2.99 16.69
N PRO A 59 1.59 4.30 16.59
CA PRO A 59 2.55 4.78 15.59
C PRO A 59 3.89 4.05 15.71
N HIS A 60 4.48 3.65 14.60
CA HIS A 60 5.71 2.85 14.59
C HIS A 60 6.86 3.57 15.31
N ALA A 61 7.00 4.89 15.10
CA ALA A 61 7.99 5.70 15.82
C ALA A 61 7.78 5.67 17.34
N ALA A 62 6.54 5.72 17.82
CA ALA A 62 6.24 5.66 19.25
C ALA A 62 6.60 4.27 19.84
N PHE A 63 6.32 3.21 19.09
CA PHE A 63 6.70 1.86 19.48
C PHE A 63 8.24 1.69 19.54
N LEU A 64 8.96 2.16 18.53
CA LEU A 64 10.42 2.13 18.50
C LEU A 64 11.04 2.93 19.66
N ALA A 65 10.48 4.11 19.95
CA ALA A 65 10.89 4.93 21.08
C ALA A 65 10.63 4.22 22.43
N SER A 66 9.48 3.56 22.58
CA SER A 66 9.14 2.80 23.80
C SER A 66 10.09 1.61 24.03
N CYS A 67 10.65 1.05 22.97
CA CYS A 67 11.71 0.05 23.06
C CYS A 67 13.05 0.64 23.54
N GLY A 68 13.19 1.97 23.56
CA GLY A 68 14.40 2.67 24.02
C GLY A 68 15.58 2.49 23.07
N PHE A 69 15.36 2.47 21.77
CA PHE A 69 16.43 2.49 20.75
C PHE A 69 17.08 3.86 20.66
N ASP A 70 18.37 3.87 20.34
CA ASP A 70 19.06 5.10 19.98
C ASP A 70 18.61 5.61 18.59
N PRO A 71 18.84 6.91 18.27
CA PRO A 71 18.37 7.48 17.01
C PRO A 71 18.84 6.75 15.74
N LYS A 72 20.07 6.23 15.75
CA LYS A 72 20.63 5.49 14.61
C LYS A 72 19.89 4.16 14.40
N THR A 73 19.64 3.42 15.46
CA THR A 73 18.90 2.16 15.42
C THR A 73 17.43 2.41 15.05
N LEU A 74 16.81 3.46 15.60
CA LEU A 74 15.45 3.86 15.27
C LEU A 74 15.32 4.16 13.77
N LEU A 75 16.22 4.99 13.24
CA LEU A 75 16.24 5.31 11.80
C LEU A 75 16.39 4.04 10.95
N ALA A 76 17.32 3.16 11.28
CA ALA A 76 17.55 1.91 10.55
C ALA A 76 16.31 0.98 10.53
N LEU A 77 15.53 0.97 11.61
CA LEU A 77 14.32 0.14 11.71
C LEU A 77 13.10 0.77 11.02
N SER A 78 13.06 2.09 10.88
CA SER A 78 11.94 2.82 10.28
C SER A 78 12.15 3.21 8.82
N VAL A 79 13.34 2.99 8.24
CA VAL A 79 13.65 3.39 6.86
C VAL A 79 12.69 2.79 5.83
N GLN A 80 12.16 1.61 6.08
CA GLN A 80 11.24 0.91 5.18
C GLN A 80 9.79 1.43 5.25
N ASP A 81 9.44 2.23 6.26
CA ASP A 81 8.11 2.81 6.39
C ASP A 81 7.77 3.71 5.19
N GLY A 82 8.79 4.35 4.61
CA GLY A 82 8.65 5.13 3.37
C GLY A 82 8.13 4.32 2.19
N ALA A 83 8.40 3.01 2.12
CA ALA A 83 7.88 2.14 1.06
C ALA A 83 6.34 1.99 1.12
N LEU A 84 5.73 2.29 2.26
CA LEU A 84 4.27 2.32 2.44
C LEU A 84 3.68 3.72 2.24
N ALA A 85 4.44 4.64 1.63
CA ALA A 85 4.05 6.04 1.41
C ALA A 85 3.57 6.74 2.70
N SER A 86 4.21 6.42 3.83
CA SER A 86 3.89 6.95 5.15
C SER A 86 5.15 7.31 5.93
N THR A 87 4.99 8.08 6.98
CA THR A 87 6.06 8.38 7.92
C THR A 87 5.97 7.46 9.14
N PRO A 88 7.08 7.20 9.85
CA PRO A 88 7.04 6.42 11.09
C PRO A 88 6.12 7.00 12.18
N LEU A 89 5.82 8.31 12.10
CA LEU A 89 4.92 8.99 13.03
C LEU A 89 3.44 8.68 12.78
N GLU A 90 3.09 8.32 11.55
CA GLU A 90 1.71 8.07 11.13
C GLU A 90 1.44 6.59 10.85
N LEU A 91 2.48 5.83 10.47
CA LEU A 91 2.34 4.41 10.14
C LEU A 91 2.05 3.58 11.40
N PRO A 92 0.92 2.85 11.46
CA PRO A 92 0.66 1.92 12.56
C PRO A 92 1.66 0.76 12.56
N VAL A 93 2.06 0.31 13.75
CA VAL A 93 2.91 -0.90 13.93
C VAL A 93 2.34 -2.10 13.18
N GLY A 94 1.02 -2.24 13.14
CA GLY A 94 0.35 -3.32 12.42
C GLY A 94 0.70 -3.35 10.94
N MET A 95 0.67 -2.19 10.28
CA MET A 95 1.02 -2.08 8.86
C MET A 95 2.51 -2.32 8.61
N ALA A 96 3.37 -1.76 9.47
CA ALA A 96 4.81 -2.02 9.41
C ALA A 96 5.13 -3.51 9.61
N ALA A 97 4.40 -4.18 10.51
CA ALA A 97 4.59 -5.60 10.80
C ALA A 97 4.15 -6.50 9.64
N ILE A 98 3.01 -6.20 9.00
CA ILE A 98 2.53 -6.92 7.82
C ILE A 98 3.55 -6.79 6.68
N PHE A 99 3.99 -5.57 6.40
CA PHE A 99 4.99 -5.32 5.37
C PHE A 99 6.32 -6.05 5.64
N LEU A 100 6.79 -6.02 6.89
CA LEU A 100 8.00 -6.72 7.28
C LEU A 100 7.86 -8.25 7.15
N GLN A 101 6.69 -8.79 7.49
CA GLN A 101 6.39 -10.22 7.34
C GLN A 101 6.40 -10.63 5.88
N ASP A 102 5.76 -9.89 4.99
CA ASP A 102 5.76 -10.15 3.56
C ASP A 102 7.17 -10.08 2.98
N TYR A 103 7.94 -9.06 3.33
CA TYR A 103 9.24 -8.80 2.76
C TYR A 103 10.33 -9.76 3.29
N VAL A 104 10.33 -10.04 4.60
CA VAL A 104 11.36 -10.84 5.27
C VAL A 104 10.91 -12.29 5.45
N GLY A 105 9.65 -12.53 5.77
CA GLY A 105 9.07 -13.85 5.99
C GLY A 105 8.73 -14.57 4.69
N GLY A 106 8.08 -13.88 3.74
CA GLY A 106 7.69 -14.42 2.44
C GLY A 106 8.80 -14.40 1.39
N GLY A 107 9.80 -13.53 1.60
CA GLY A 107 10.87 -13.28 0.64
C GLY A 107 10.48 -12.26 -0.44
N ALA A 108 11.48 -11.61 -1.01
CA ALA A 108 11.32 -10.67 -2.11
C ALA A 108 11.56 -11.37 -3.44
N TRP A 109 10.61 -11.24 -4.36
CA TRP A 109 10.66 -11.88 -5.68
C TRP A 109 10.59 -10.83 -6.77
N TYR A 110 11.33 -11.07 -7.83
CA TYR A 110 11.31 -10.21 -9.00
C TYR A 110 10.85 -11.01 -10.22
N PRO A 111 9.86 -10.54 -10.98
CA PRO A 111 9.36 -11.29 -12.12
C PRO A 111 10.40 -11.38 -13.24
N LYS A 112 10.53 -12.56 -13.84
CA LYS A 112 11.38 -12.74 -15.02
C LYS A 112 10.86 -11.84 -16.15
N GLY A 113 11.71 -10.98 -16.70
CA GLY A 113 11.33 -9.99 -17.72
C GLY A 113 10.90 -8.64 -17.14
N GLY A 114 10.94 -8.46 -15.80
CA GLY A 114 10.65 -7.18 -15.16
C GLY A 114 9.18 -6.97 -14.84
N GLY A 115 8.86 -5.87 -14.15
CA GLY A 115 7.49 -5.54 -13.70
C GLY A 115 6.49 -5.39 -14.84
N GLN A 116 6.94 -5.01 -16.05
CA GLN A 116 6.08 -4.87 -17.24
C GLN A 116 5.38 -6.18 -17.62
N MET A 117 5.91 -7.35 -17.22
CA MET A 117 5.30 -8.65 -17.50
C MET A 117 3.92 -8.81 -16.83
N PHE A 118 3.69 -8.18 -15.70
CA PHE A 118 2.35 -8.15 -15.09
C PHE A 118 1.34 -7.41 -15.98
N SER A 119 1.71 -6.22 -16.44
CA SER A 119 0.84 -5.44 -17.33
C SER A 119 0.60 -6.16 -18.66
N ALA A 120 1.61 -6.81 -19.22
CA ALA A 120 1.48 -7.58 -20.46
C ALA A 120 0.54 -8.78 -20.28
N GLY A 121 0.67 -9.52 -19.16
CA GLY A 121 -0.22 -10.65 -18.88
C GLY A 121 -1.68 -10.23 -18.68
N PHE A 122 -1.92 -9.13 -17.97
CA PHE A 122 -3.29 -8.60 -17.84
C PHE A 122 -3.85 -8.09 -19.19
N ALA A 123 -3.01 -7.45 -20.02
CA ALA A 123 -3.43 -7.00 -21.35
C ALA A 123 -3.85 -8.19 -22.22
N GLU A 124 -3.07 -9.26 -22.26
CA GLU A 124 -3.39 -10.49 -22.98
C GLU A 124 -4.74 -11.08 -22.54
N VAL A 125 -4.99 -11.13 -21.23
CA VAL A 125 -6.28 -11.63 -20.70
C VAL A 125 -7.44 -10.74 -21.13
N ILE A 126 -7.29 -9.41 -21.04
CA ILE A 126 -8.35 -8.47 -21.45
C ILE A 126 -8.68 -8.64 -22.92
N GLU A 127 -7.68 -8.66 -23.79
CA GLU A 127 -7.85 -8.76 -25.24
C GLU A 127 -8.40 -10.13 -25.66
N SER A 128 -7.94 -11.22 -25.04
CA SER A 128 -8.45 -12.56 -25.34
C SER A 128 -9.93 -12.76 -24.96
N HIS A 129 -10.46 -11.92 -24.06
CA HIS A 129 -11.88 -11.90 -23.69
C HIS A 129 -12.69 -10.79 -24.41
N GLY A 130 -12.14 -10.22 -25.47
CA GLY A 130 -12.83 -9.21 -26.30
C GLY A 130 -12.80 -7.80 -25.69
N GLY A 131 -12.00 -7.56 -24.66
CA GLY A 131 -11.77 -6.22 -24.13
C GLY A 131 -10.84 -5.40 -25.04
N THR A 132 -10.92 -4.09 -24.95
CA THR A 132 -10.08 -3.16 -25.71
C THR A 132 -9.23 -2.33 -24.77
N ILE A 133 -7.95 -2.17 -25.12
CA ILE A 133 -7.00 -1.32 -24.40
C ILE A 133 -6.67 -0.11 -25.27
N LEU A 134 -6.96 1.08 -24.75
CA LEU A 134 -6.65 2.34 -25.41
C LEU A 134 -5.50 3.01 -24.65
N THR A 135 -4.35 3.13 -25.28
CA THR A 135 -3.20 3.88 -24.73
C THR A 135 -3.21 5.32 -25.29
N ASN A 136 -2.50 6.22 -24.62
CA ASN A 136 -2.47 7.66 -24.98
C ASN A 136 -3.87 8.30 -25.06
N THR A 137 -4.83 7.76 -24.32
CA THR A 137 -6.24 8.18 -24.34
C THR A 137 -6.60 8.76 -22.97
N GLU A 138 -6.64 10.08 -22.91
CA GLU A 138 -6.93 10.79 -21.66
C GLU A 138 -8.43 10.89 -21.44
N VAL A 139 -8.91 10.48 -20.28
CA VAL A 139 -10.30 10.68 -19.85
C VAL A 139 -10.42 12.10 -19.26
N GLU A 140 -11.29 12.92 -19.86
CA GLU A 140 -11.57 14.28 -19.43
C GLU A 140 -12.65 14.32 -18.34
N LYS A 141 -13.66 13.46 -18.45
CA LYS A 141 -14.80 13.46 -17.51
C LYS A 141 -15.44 12.09 -17.39
N ILE A 142 -15.93 11.78 -16.18
CA ILE A 142 -16.86 10.68 -15.94
C ILE A 142 -18.28 11.25 -16.04
N ILE A 143 -19.08 10.71 -16.95
CA ILE A 143 -20.44 11.18 -17.22
C ILE A 143 -21.38 10.58 -16.17
N VAL A 144 -22.01 11.46 -15.39
CA VAL A 144 -23.01 11.08 -14.38
C VAL A 144 -24.31 11.82 -14.71
N GLU A 145 -25.40 11.09 -14.90
CA GLU A 145 -26.72 11.64 -15.17
C GLU A 145 -27.77 10.93 -14.31
N GLY A 146 -28.61 11.72 -13.66
CA GLY A 146 -29.63 11.17 -12.77
C GLY A 146 -29.07 10.33 -11.61
N GLY A 147 -27.86 10.65 -11.15
CA GLY A 147 -27.19 9.90 -10.09
C GLY A 147 -26.57 8.56 -10.51
N ALA A 148 -26.56 8.26 -11.81
CA ALA A 148 -25.97 7.04 -12.36
C ALA A 148 -24.84 7.35 -13.36
N VAL A 149 -23.79 6.54 -13.33
CA VAL A 149 -22.70 6.59 -14.30
C VAL A 149 -23.22 6.18 -15.67
N LYS A 150 -22.85 6.93 -16.73
CA LYS A 150 -23.22 6.67 -18.13
C LYS A 150 -22.01 6.33 -19.00
N GLY A 151 -20.81 6.62 -18.53
CA GLY A 151 -19.57 6.40 -19.27
C GLY A 151 -18.52 7.44 -18.98
N VAL A 152 -17.63 7.63 -19.96
CA VAL A 152 -16.56 8.62 -19.87
C VAL A 152 -16.51 9.49 -21.13
N LYS A 153 -16.07 10.73 -20.96
CA LYS A 153 -15.74 11.63 -22.07
C LYS A 153 -14.21 11.67 -22.20
N LEU A 154 -13.72 11.47 -23.40
CA LEU A 154 -12.31 11.54 -23.73
C LEU A 154 -11.91 12.99 -24.07
N LYS A 155 -10.64 13.30 -23.87
CA LYS A 155 -10.04 14.54 -24.36
C LYS A 155 -10.05 14.50 -25.89
N GLY A 156 -10.76 15.41 -26.47
CA GLY A 156 -11.07 15.40 -27.92
C GLY A 156 -12.56 15.28 -28.23
N GLY A 157 -13.38 15.04 -27.20
CA GLY A 157 -14.84 15.16 -27.28
C GLY A 157 -15.59 13.84 -27.46
N GLU A 158 -14.94 12.76 -27.82
CA GLU A 158 -15.56 11.43 -27.94
C GLU A 158 -16.07 10.94 -26.58
N ALA A 159 -17.25 10.30 -26.58
CA ALA A 159 -17.82 9.68 -25.37
C ALA A 159 -17.90 8.16 -25.53
N LEU A 160 -17.43 7.44 -24.52
CA LEU A 160 -17.56 6.00 -24.42
C LEU A 160 -18.61 5.66 -23.38
N SER A 161 -19.67 4.99 -23.81
CA SER A 161 -20.78 4.58 -22.94
C SER A 161 -20.38 3.34 -22.14
N ALA A 162 -20.59 3.39 -20.80
CA ALA A 162 -20.42 2.25 -19.92
C ALA A 162 -21.29 2.41 -18.66
N PRO A 163 -21.97 1.35 -18.20
CA PRO A 163 -22.80 1.40 -17.00
C PRO A 163 -21.97 1.41 -15.70
N VAL A 164 -20.68 1.05 -15.79
CA VAL A 164 -19.73 1.02 -14.68
C VAL A 164 -18.39 1.60 -15.13
N VAL A 165 -17.81 2.46 -14.31
CA VAL A 165 -16.47 3.01 -14.51
C VAL A 165 -15.63 2.72 -13.27
N VAL A 166 -14.48 2.10 -13.47
CA VAL A 166 -13.49 1.85 -12.40
C VAL A 166 -12.31 2.79 -12.63
N SER A 167 -12.04 3.67 -11.68
CA SER A 167 -10.88 4.55 -11.72
C SER A 167 -9.74 4.00 -10.88
N GLY A 168 -8.60 3.77 -11.50
CA GLY A 168 -7.32 3.47 -10.83
C GLY A 168 -6.46 4.71 -10.58
N GLY A 169 -6.96 5.92 -10.88
CA GLY A 169 -6.28 7.18 -10.66
C GLY A 169 -6.39 7.69 -9.22
N ASP A 170 -5.79 8.86 -8.98
CA ASP A 170 -5.92 9.57 -7.72
C ASP A 170 -7.39 9.77 -7.35
N ILE A 171 -7.74 9.40 -6.11
CA ILE A 171 -9.15 9.41 -5.66
C ILE A 171 -9.72 10.83 -5.60
N LYS A 172 -8.93 11.82 -5.15
CA LYS A 172 -9.39 13.20 -5.11
C LYS A 172 -9.59 13.75 -6.52
N ARG A 173 -8.61 13.58 -7.39
CA ARG A 173 -8.73 13.96 -8.80
C ARG A 173 -9.88 13.26 -9.51
N THR A 174 -10.08 11.97 -9.23
CA THR A 174 -11.23 11.25 -9.79
C THR A 174 -12.55 11.93 -9.44
N TYR A 175 -12.74 12.29 -8.17
CA TYR A 175 -13.99 12.91 -7.73
C TYR A 175 -14.06 14.41 -8.03
N GLU A 176 -12.99 15.15 -7.79
CA GLU A 176 -12.99 16.61 -7.94
C GLU A 176 -12.92 17.04 -9.42
N ASP A 177 -12.06 16.37 -10.21
CA ASP A 177 -11.81 16.76 -11.60
C ASP A 177 -12.69 15.96 -12.59
N LEU A 178 -12.74 14.62 -12.46
CA LEU A 178 -13.42 13.79 -13.46
C LEU A 178 -14.93 13.67 -13.22
N VAL A 179 -15.37 13.49 -11.98
CA VAL A 179 -16.82 13.44 -11.64
C VAL A 179 -17.39 14.84 -11.50
N GLY A 180 -16.65 15.72 -10.83
CA GLY A 180 -17.10 17.08 -10.50
C GLY A 180 -18.06 17.10 -9.30
N ARG A 181 -18.19 18.26 -8.66
CA ARG A 181 -19.04 18.44 -7.48
C ARG A 181 -20.52 18.13 -7.77
N ASP A 182 -20.99 18.51 -8.94
CA ASP A 182 -22.39 18.30 -9.37
C ASP A 182 -22.75 16.82 -9.56
N GLY A 183 -21.75 15.97 -9.80
CA GLY A 183 -21.93 14.52 -9.92
C GLY A 183 -21.84 13.77 -8.59
N MET A 184 -21.56 14.46 -7.47
CA MET A 184 -21.42 13.86 -6.15
C MET A 184 -22.64 14.14 -5.27
N THR A 185 -22.93 13.21 -4.35
CA THR A 185 -23.81 13.51 -3.19
C THR A 185 -23.05 14.34 -2.16
N ASP A 186 -23.77 15.12 -1.34
CA ASP A 186 -23.19 15.90 -0.24
C ASP A 186 -22.34 15.05 0.71
N SER A 187 -22.80 13.84 0.98
CA SER A 187 -22.08 12.88 1.84
C SER A 187 -20.74 12.51 1.23
N MET A 188 -20.70 12.25 -0.10
CA MET A 188 -19.46 11.91 -0.80
C MET A 188 -18.52 13.12 -0.87
N ALA A 189 -19.03 14.30 -1.19
CA ALA A 189 -18.23 15.53 -1.22
C ALA A 189 -17.54 15.77 0.13
N LYS A 190 -18.27 15.68 1.24
CA LYS A 190 -17.70 15.80 2.60
C LYS A 190 -16.65 14.72 2.89
N LYS A 191 -16.81 13.52 2.35
CA LYS A 191 -15.83 12.43 2.51
C LYS A 191 -14.56 12.72 1.74
N VAL A 192 -14.66 13.17 0.50
CA VAL A 192 -13.52 13.55 -0.36
C VAL A 192 -12.74 14.71 0.25
N ASP A 193 -13.42 15.74 0.76
CA ASP A 193 -12.79 16.89 1.44
C ASP A 193 -11.91 16.48 2.63
N ARG A 194 -12.31 15.44 3.36
CA ARG A 194 -11.57 14.92 4.53
C ARG A 194 -10.42 13.97 4.19
N MET A 195 -10.34 13.48 2.95
CA MET A 195 -9.29 12.56 2.56
C MET A 195 -7.93 13.24 2.60
N LYS A 196 -6.97 12.60 3.24
CA LYS A 196 -5.57 12.97 3.17
C LYS A 196 -4.88 12.14 2.10
N MET A 197 -4.08 12.79 1.28
CA MET A 197 -3.21 12.09 0.34
C MET A 197 -2.01 11.50 1.08
N SER A 198 -1.57 10.33 0.62
CA SER A 198 -0.33 9.71 1.11
C SER A 198 0.90 10.52 0.66
N THR A 199 2.04 10.30 1.32
CA THR A 199 3.31 10.89 0.89
C THR A 199 3.68 10.36 -0.49
N PRO A 200 3.96 11.22 -1.48
CA PRO A 200 4.37 10.79 -2.80
C PRO A 200 5.77 10.17 -2.76
N LEU A 201 6.01 9.19 -3.64
CA LEU A 201 7.32 8.59 -3.85
C LEU A 201 7.87 9.02 -5.21
N ILE A 202 9.13 9.41 -5.24
CA ILE A 202 9.87 9.66 -6.46
C ILE A 202 10.97 8.59 -6.55
N ASN A 203 10.91 7.77 -7.60
CA ASN A 203 11.93 6.76 -7.88
C ASN A 203 12.82 7.25 -9.03
N ALA A 204 14.13 7.28 -8.80
CA ALA A 204 15.11 7.56 -9.83
C ALA A 204 15.96 6.31 -10.08
N PHE A 205 16.02 5.89 -11.33
CA PHE A 205 16.78 4.71 -11.75
C PHE A 205 18.03 5.16 -12.50
N PHE A 206 19.19 4.72 -12.02
CA PHE A 206 20.47 5.08 -12.60
C PHE A 206 21.20 3.85 -13.13
N SER A 207 21.70 3.93 -14.35
CA SER A 207 22.67 2.96 -14.88
C SER A 207 24.07 3.52 -14.69
N VAL A 208 24.93 2.76 -14.01
CA VAL A 208 26.32 3.17 -13.74
C VAL A 208 27.30 2.17 -14.36
N LYS A 209 28.42 2.67 -14.88
CA LYS A 209 29.52 1.84 -15.44
C LYS A 209 30.53 1.42 -14.36
N GLN A 210 30.07 1.18 -13.13
CA GLN A 210 30.89 0.80 -12.00
C GLN A 210 30.48 -0.57 -11.48
N ASP A 211 31.45 -1.40 -11.12
CA ASP A 211 31.17 -2.67 -10.43
C ASP A 211 30.87 -2.40 -8.95
N LEU A 212 29.57 -2.29 -8.65
CA LEU A 212 29.07 -2.01 -7.30
C LEU A 212 29.37 -3.12 -6.28
N ARG A 213 29.75 -4.32 -6.73
CA ARG A 213 30.14 -5.42 -5.82
C ARG A 213 31.44 -5.12 -5.10
N LYS A 214 32.23 -4.18 -5.63
CA LYS A 214 33.50 -3.72 -5.06
C LYS A 214 33.36 -2.44 -4.22
N SER A 215 32.18 -1.86 -4.13
CA SER A 215 31.93 -0.71 -3.29
C SER A 215 31.67 -1.18 -1.87
N ASP A 216 32.36 -0.59 -0.90
CA ASP A 216 32.06 -0.80 0.51
C ASP A 216 30.63 -0.30 0.82
N ASN A 217 29.74 -1.23 1.11
CA ASN A 217 28.39 -0.93 1.60
C ASN A 217 28.44 -0.70 3.13
N SER A 218 29.41 0.03 3.62
CA SER A 218 29.59 0.36 5.05
C SER A 218 28.76 1.58 5.45
#